data_bf2f054160e9cef5f98ba42fdd5ead2d
#
_entry.id   bf2f054160e9cef5f98ba42fdd5ead2d
#
_cell.length_a   1.000
_cell.length_b   1.000
_cell.length_c   1.000
_cell.angle_alpha   90.00
_cell.angle_beta   90.00
_cell.angle_gamma   90.00
#
_symmetry.space_group_name_H-M   'P 1'
#
loop_
_entity.id
_entity.type
_entity.pdbx_description
1 polymer ?
#
loop_
_entity_poly.entity_id
_entity_poly.type
_entity_poly.pdbx_seq_one_letter_code
_entity_poly.pdbx_strand_id
1 'polypeptide(L)'
;TVGSIGKTDGQTDIYIGSGDVGLRFGDNIDQIIPYDPSTNDSRDNAIDLGRSNVRFDDVFATNGTIQTSDENEKQDIASATDKELSVAKKLSTLFKTFRWRDKVVEKGDKARTHTGIVAQEVKSAFEAEGLDATKYGLFISDTWTNDDGKEQTRLGVRYPELFSFIFSSIEARLTALEGK
;
A
#
# COMPACT_ATOMS: atom_id res chain seq x y z
N THR A 1 6.45 -3.53 -31.65
CA THR A 1 5.02 -3.16 -31.44
C THR A 1 4.97 -2.16 -30.31
N VAL A 2 4.32 -1.03 -30.54
CA VAL A 2 4.29 0.09 -29.56
C VAL A 2 3.16 -0.08 -28.53
N GLY A 3 2.35 -1.10 -28.69
CA GLY A 3 1.16 -1.39 -27.90
C GLY A 3 0.01 -1.84 -28.77
N SER A 4 -1.08 -2.25 -28.15
CA SER A 4 -2.27 -2.74 -28.85
C SER A 4 -3.53 -2.05 -28.31
N ILE A 5 -4.41 -1.68 -29.21
CA ILE A 5 -5.82 -1.40 -28.92
C ILE A 5 -6.60 -2.49 -29.65
N GLY A 6 -7.37 -3.26 -28.95
CA GLY A 6 -8.09 -4.38 -29.51
C GLY A 6 -9.46 -4.58 -28.89
N LYS A 7 -10.15 -5.59 -29.37
CA LYS A 7 -11.45 -6.05 -28.89
C LYS A 7 -11.29 -7.43 -28.27
N THR A 8 -11.97 -7.66 -27.17
CA THR A 8 -11.96 -8.96 -26.49
C THR A 8 -12.74 -10.00 -27.31
N ASP A 9 -12.28 -11.24 -27.31
CA ASP A 9 -12.92 -12.32 -28.06
C ASP A 9 -14.35 -12.57 -27.57
N GLY A 10 -15.29 -12.55 -28.52
CA GLY A 10 -16.70 -12.83 -28.25
C GLY A 10 -17.48 -11.75 -27.48
N GLN A 11 -16.86 -10.61 -27.17
CA GLN A 11 -17.48 -9.50 -26.42
C GLN A 11 -17.39 -8.17 -27.16
N THR A 12 -18.05 -7.14 -26.63
CA THR A 12 -18.01 -5.77 -27.15
C THR A 12 -16.91 -4.92 -26.53
N ASP A 13 -16.29 -5.40 -25.46
CA ASP A 13 -15.30 -4.67 -24.69
C ASP A 13 -14.03 -4.39 -25.49
N ILE A 14 -13.42 -3.26 -25.22
CA ILE A 14 -12.12 -2.88 -25.76
C ILE A 14 -11.03 -3.03 -24.70
N TYR A 15 -9.79 -3.24 -25.15
CA TYR A 15 -8.61 -3.15 -24.28
C TYR A 15 -7.54 -2.24 -24.88
N ILE A 16 -6.69 -1.71 -24.00
CA ILE A 16 -5.48 -0.96 -24.35
C ILE A 16 -4.32 -1.55 -23.53
N GLY A 17 -3.23 -1.91 -24.19
CA GLY A 17 -2.08 -2.45 -23.47
C GLY A 17 -0.84 -2.67 -24.32
N SER A 18 0.22 -3.17 -23.69
CA SER A 18 1.50 -3.50 -24.32
C SER A 18 2.07 -4.77 -23.68
N GLY A 19 2.37 -5.77 -24.51
CA GLY A 19 2.79 -7.09 -24.01
C GLY A 19 1.68 -7.73 -23.17
N ASP A 20 2.02 -8.08 -21.94
CA ASP A 20 1.13 -8.72 -20.97
C ASP A 20 0.48 -7.71 -19.97
N VAL A 21 0.68 -6.41 -20.18
CA VAL A 21 0.12 -5.35 -19.33
C VAL A 21 -0.88 -4.51 -20.09
N GLY A 22 -2.12 -4.48 -19.63
CA GLY A 22 -3.20 -3.71 -20.24
C GLY A 22 -4.37 -3.47 -19.29
N LEU A 23 -5.32 -2.68 -19.79
CA LEU A 23 -6.60 -2.44 -19.17
C LEU A 23 -7.72 -2.79 -20.17
N ARG A 24 -8.72 -3.53 -19.72
CA ARG A 24 -9.97 -3.81 -20.42
C ARG A 24 -11.06 -2.90 -19.87
N PHE A 25 -11.88 -2.37 -20.76
CA PHE A 25 -13.05 -1.56 -20.44
C PHE A 25 -14.30 -2.41 -20.66
N GLY A 26 -14.87 -2.88 -19.54
CA GLY A 26 -16.01 -3.78 -19.53
C GLY A 26 -17.32 -3.01 -19.62
N ASP A 27 -17.89 -2.93 -20.81
CA ASP A 27 -19.13 -2.22 -21.16
C ASP A 27 -20.35 -2.72 -20.36
N ASN A 28 -20.52 -4.05 -20.30
CA ASN A 28 -21.69 -4.66 -19.64
C ASN A 28 -21.60 -4.77 -18.11
N ILE A 29 -20.46 -4.43 -17.53
CA ILE A 29 -20.17 -4.61 -16.09
C ILE A 29 -19.70 -3.33 -15.42
N ASP A 30 -19.60 -2.22 -16.16
CA ASP A 30 -19.16 -0.91 -15.67
C ASP A 30 -17.79 -0.97 -14.92
N GLN A 31 -16.81 -1.73 -15.46
CA GLN A 31 -15.51 -1.96 -14.80
C GLN A 31 -14.33 -1.70 -15.73
N ILE A 32 -13.23 -1.25 -15.12
CA ILE A 32 -11.89 -1.26 -15.75
C ILE A 32 -11.11 -2.38 -15.08
N ILE A 33 -10.68 -3.36 -15.86
CA ILE A 33 -10.11 -4.63 -15.39
C ILE A 33 -8.64 -4.74 -15.83
N PRO A 34 -7.71 -5.20 -14.97
CA PRO A 34 -6.38 -5.61 -15.39
C PRO A 34 -6.48 -6.71 -16.46
N TYR A 35 -5.72 -6.55 -17.54
CA TYR A 35 -5.88 -7.38 -18.72
C TYR A 35 -4.54 -7.71 -19.39
N ASP A 36 -4.42 -8.92 -19.92
CA ASP A 36 -3.29 -9.38 -20.72
C ASP A 36 -3.67 -9.37 -22.20
N PRO A 37 -3.24 -8.37 -22.99
CA PRO A 37 -3.48 -8.33 -24.43
C PRO A 37 -2.84 -9.49 -25.22
N SER A 38 -1.79 -10.12 -24.67
CA SER A 38 -1.06 -11.19 -25.37
C SER A 38 -1.82 -12.52 -25.35
N THR A 39 -2.57 -12.78 -24.28
CA THR A 39 -3.40 -13.97 -24.11
C THR A 39 -4.88 -13.72 -24.34
N ASN A 40 -5.27 -12.44 -24.45
CA ASN A 40 -6.66 -11.98 -24.57
C ASN A 40 -7.53 -12.39 -23.37
N ASP A 41 -6.99 -12.25 -22.16
CA ASP A 41 -7.65 -12.68 -20.92
C ASP A 41 -7.47 -11.65 -19.77
N SER A 42 -8.31 -11.74 -18.73
CA SER A 42 -8.17 -10.96 -17.51
C SER A 42 -6.95 -11.41 -16.72
N ARG A 43 -6.30 -10.46 -16.02
CA ARG A 43 -5.07 -10.74 -15.27
C ARG A 43 -5.23 -10.32 -13.81
N ASP A 44 -5.64 -11.25 -12.97
CA ASP A 44 -5.85 -11.02 -11.54
C ASP A 44 -4.53 -10.90 -10.78
N ASN A 45 -4.47 -9.98 -9.82
CA ASN A 45 -3.37 -9.80 -8.85
C ASN A 45 -1.95 -9.71 -9.47
N ALA A 46 -1.81 -9.07 -10.64
CA ALA A 46 -0.55 -9.04 -11.36
C ALA A 46 -0.16 -7.68 -11.99
N ILE A 47 -1.04 -6.69 -11.94
CA ILE A 47 -0.80 -5.36 -12.53
C ILE A 47 -0.99 -4.28 -11.47
N ASP A 48 0.06 -3.52 -11.22
CA ASP A 48 0.02 -2.38 -10.30
C ASP A 48 -0.47 -1.10 -10.99
N LEU A 49 -1.16 -0.24 -10.25
CA LEU A 49 -1.50 1.11 -10.66
C LEU A 49 -0.44 2.09 -10.13
N GLY A 50 0.54 2.42 -10.96
CA GLY A 50 1.72 3.20 -10.59
C GLY A 50 2.85 2.32 -10.04
N ARG A 51 3.89 2.96 -9.51
CA ARG A 51 5.03 2.31 -8.83
C ARG A 51 5.65 3.25 -7.81
N SER A 52 6.56 2.77 -6.96
CA SER A 52 7.13 3.50 -5.82
C SER A 52 7.72 4.87 -6.16
N ASN A 53 8.30 5.03 -7.36
CA ASN A 53 8.91 6.28 -7.81
C ASN A 53 8.12 7.02 -8.91
N VAL A 54 7.01 6.44 -9.41
CA VAL A 54 6.09 7.05 -10.39
C VAL A 54 4.65 6.80 -9.92
N ARG A 55 4.11 7.76 -9.19
CA ARG A 55 2.83 7.64 -8.48
C ARG A 55 1.77 8.52 -9.12
N PHE A 56 0.51 8.11 -8.98
CA PHE A 56 -0.60 9.02 -9.24
C PHE A 56 -0.63 10.12 -8.16
N ASP A 57 -1.09 11.31 -8.51
CA ASP A 57 -1.25 12.43 -7.56
C ASP A 57 -2.43 12.13 -6.63
N ASP A 58 -3.64 12.01 -7.18
CA ASP A 58 -4.86 11.69 -6.44
C ASP A 58 -5.65 10.57 -7.13
N VAL A 59 -6.41 9.81 -6.33
CA VAL A 59 -7.43 8.85 -6.80
C VAL A 59 -8.77 9.26 -6.20
N PHE A 60 -9.73 9.62 -7.05
CA PHE A 60 -11.08 10.01 -6.64
C PHE A 60 -12.02 8.80 -6.80
N ALA A 61 -12.51 8.28 -5.67
CA ALA A 61 -13.48 7.19 -5.62
C ALA A 61 -14.52 7.48 -4.55
N THR A 62 -15.79 7.18 -4.83
CA THR A 62 -16.87 7.34 -3.85
C THR A 62 -16.68 6.41 -2.66
N ASN A 63 -16.23 5.18 -2.92
CA ASN A 63 -15.82 4.21 -1.90
C ASN A 63 -14.32 3.93 -2.09
N GLY A 64 -13.50 4.46 -1.20
CA GLY A 64 -12.04 4.28 -1.22
C GLY A 64 -11.55 3.00 -0.55
N THR A 65 -12.45 2.05 -0.25
CA THR A 65 -12.11 0.81 0.44
C THR A 65 -11.55 -0.21 -0.55
N ILE A 66 -10.37 -0.76 -0.25
CA ILE A 66 -9.85 -1.95 -0.91
C ILE A 66 -10.43 -3.15 -0.17
N GLN A 67 -11.19 -3.99 -0.87
CA GLN A 67 -11.85 -5.17 -0.31
C GLN A 67 -10.90 -6.36 -0.36
N THR A 68 -10.35 -6.73 0.80
CA THR A 68 -9.53 -7.93 0.98
C THR A 68 -9.91 -8.53 2.35
N SER A 69 -9.68 -9.79 2.59
CA SER A 69 -9.71 -10.44 3.93
C SER A 69 -10.34 -11.81 3.96
N ASP A 70 -10.43 -12.52 2.81
CA ASP A 70 -10.88 -13.90 2.79
C ASP A 70 -9.89 -14.80 3.55
N GLU A 71 -10.41 -15.69 4.40
CA GLU A 71 -9.62 -16.67 5.15
C GLU A 71 -8.91 -17.67 4.23
N ASN A 72 -9.54 -18.04 3.11
CA ASN A 72 -9.00 -19.00 2.15
C ASN A 72 -7.75 -18.48 1.41
N GLU A 73 -7.51 -17.17 1.45
CA GLU A 73 -6.32 -16.50 0.86
C GLU A 73 -5.20 -16.31 1.89
N LYS A 74 -5.37 -16.77 3.14
CA LYS A 74 -4.45 -16.57 4.25
C LYS A 74 -3.91 -17.88 4.79
N GLN A 75 -2.68 -17.84 5.30
CA GLN A 75 -2.07 -18.92 6.06
C GLN A 75 -1.42 -18.37 7.33
N ASP A 76 -1.02 -19.24 8.24
CA ASP A 76 -0.33 -18.91 9.50
C ASP A 76 -1.09 -17.88 10.35
N ILE A 77 -2.43 -17.98 10.37
CA ILE A 77 -3.30 -17.08 11.12
C ILE A 77 -3.05 -17.28 12.62
N ALA A 78 -2.55 -16.25 13.29
CA ALA A 78 -2.24 -16.28 14.72
C ALA A 78 -2.50 -14.92 15.38
N SER A 79 -2.62 -14.94 16.72
CA SER A 79 -2.61 -13.72 17.52
C SER A 79 -1.21 -13.10 17.56
N ALA A 80 -1.16 -11.77 17.73
CA ALA A 80 0.10 -11.07 17.87
C ALA A 80 0.87 -11.55 19.12
N THR A 81 2.17 -11.73 18.96
CA THR A 81 3.10 -12.08 20.04
C THR A 81 3.34 -10.90 20.99
N ASP A 82 3.89 -11.16 22.19
CA ASP A 82 4.24 -10.10 23.16
C ASP A 82 5.20 -9.06 22.56
N LYS A 83 6.14 -9.47 21.72
CA LYS A 83 7.05 -8.56 21.02
C LYS A 83 6.31 -7.66 20.03
N GLU A 84 5.41 -8.23 19.24
CA GLU A 84 4.59 -7.49 18.31
C GLU A 84 3.64 -6.52 19.03
N LEU A 85 3.05 -6.91 20.14
CA LEU A 85 2.24 -6.04 20.99
C LEU A 85 3.08 -4.89 21.58
N SER A 86 4.34 -5.13 21.95
CA SER A 86 5.30 -4.10 22.41
C SER A 86 5.60 -3.11 21.30
N VAL A 87 5.91 -3.58 20.09
CA VAL A 87 6.10 -2.73 18.90
C VAL A 87 4.84 -1.90 18.63
N ALA A 88 3.66 -2.54 18.56
CA ALA A 88 2.39 -1.86 18.28
C ALA A 88 2.10 -0.76 19.30
N LYS A 89 2.35 -1.00 20.59
CA LYS A 89 2.28 0.00 21.66
C LYS A 89 3.26 1.15 21.41
N LYS A 90 4.49 0.88 21.00
CA LYS A 90 5.49 1.91 20.69
C LYS A 90 5.02 2.74 19.48
N LEU A 91 4.56 2.10 18.41
CA LEU A 91 4.09 2.78 17.20
C LEU A 91 2.92 3.74 17.49
N SER A 92 2.02 3.41 18.41
CA SER A 92 0.90 4.28 18.80
C SER A 92 1.35 5.64 19.36
N THR A 93 2.59 5.77 19.80
CA THR A 93 3.16 7.00 20.38
C THR A 93 3.99 7.82 19.39
N LEU A 94 4.16 7.36 18.14
CA LEU A 94 5.09 7.96 17.16
C LEU A 94 4.41 8.87 16.15
N PHE A 95 3.10 9.11 16.24
CA PHE A 95 2.40 10.02 15.34
C PHE A 95 2.85 11.46 15.55
N LYS A 96 3.08 12.16 14.43
CA LYS A 96 3.58 13.53 14.36
C LYS A 96 2.83 14.34 13.32
N THR A 97 2.91 15.64 13.42
CA THR A 97 2.51 16.55 12.36
C THR A 97 3.73 16.93 11.52
N PHE A 98 3.53 17.10 10.22
CA PHE A 98 4.58 17.48 9.27
C PHE A 98 4.00 18.21 8.06
N ARG A 99 4.87 18.82 7.26
CA ARG A 99 4.55 19.35 5.93
C ARG A 99 5.48 18.73 4.90
N TRP A 100 4.97 18.45 3.71
CA TRP A 100 5.77 17.94 2.60
C TRP A 100 6.76 19.01 2.14
N ARG A 101 8.03 18.63 1.95
CA ARG A 101 9.10 19.57 1.59
C ARG A 101 8.84 20.26 0.25
N ASP A 102 8.42 19.51 -0.77
CA ASP A 102 8.05 20.02 -2.09
C ASP A 102 6.89 21.02 -2.01
N LYS A 103 5.88 20.72 -1.19
CA LYS A 103 4.73 21.61 -0.98
C LYS A 103 5.10 22.87 -0.19
N VAL A 104 6.07 22.80 0.70
CA VAL A 104 6.61 23.99 1.37
C VAL A 104 7.39 24.86 0.38
N VAL A 105 8.18 24.28 -0.52
CA VAL A 105 8.87 25.00 -1.59
C VAL A 105 7.87 25.67 -2.55
N GLU A 106 6.79 24.98 -2.92
CA GLU A 106 5.76 25.47 -3.85
C GLU A 106 4.86 26.56 -3.22
N LYS A 107 4.44 26.39 -1.95
CA LYS A 107 3.33 27.16 -1.31
C LYS A 107 3.76 27.97 -0.10
N GLY A 108 4.99 27.84 0.36
CA GLY A 108 5.49 28.48 1.57
C GLY A 108 4.63 28.16 2.79
N ASP A 109 4.21 29.19 3.52
CA ASP A 109 3.38 29.04 4.72
C ASP A 109 1.96 28.53 4.47
N LYS A 110 1.51 28.51 3.20
CA LYS A 110 0.22 27.95 2.80
C LYS A 110 0.26 26.42 2.58
N ALA A 111 1.44 25.78 2.69
CA ALA A 111 1.54 24.33 2.66
C ALA A 111 0.77 23.69 3.82
N ARG A 112 -0.09 22.72 3.53
CA ARG A 112 -0.92 22.05 4.54
C ARG A 112 -0.08 21.27 5.53
N THR A 113 -0.54 21.22 6.78
CA THR A 113 -0.04 20.31 7.81
C THR A 113 -0.75 18.97 7.68
N HIS A 114 0.03 17.91 7.75
CA HIS A 114 -0.41 16.51 7.73
C HIS A 114 -0.10 15.85 9.05
N THR A 115 -0.81 14.78 9.38
CA THR A 115 -0.52 13.90 10.52
C THR A 115 -0.14 12.52 10.01
N GLY A 116 0.88 11.92 10.60
CA GLY A 116 1.32 10.60 10.22
C GLY A 116 2.51 10.13 11.04
N ILE A 117 3.14 9.05 10.59
CA ILE A 117 4.30 8.43 11.25
C ILE A 117 5.51 8.50 10.31
N VAL A 118 6.72 8.50 10.89
CA VAL A 118 7.98 8.47 10.13
C VAL A 118 8.42 7.01 9.95
N ALA A 119 8.57 6.55 8.71
CA ALA A 119 8.89 5.16 8.40
C ALA A 119 10.20 4.67 9.03
N GLN A 120 11.20 5.54 9.15
CA GLN A 120 12.46 5.23 9.85
C GLN A 120 12.23 4.91 11.33
N GLU A 121 11.31 5.62 12.00
CA GLU A 121 10.97 5.36 13.39
C GLU A 121 10.17 4.07 13.56
N VAL A 122 9.34 3.71 12.57
CA VAL A 122 8.68 2.41 12.51
C VAL A 122 9.72 1.29 12.47
N LYS A 123 10.68 1.37 11.55
CA LYS A 123 11.78 0.40 11.44
C LYS A 123 12.52 0.24 12.77
N SER A 124 12.93 1.35 13.39
CA SER A 124 13.65 1.33 14.67
C SER A 124 12.83 0.73 15.81
N ALA A 125 11.50 0.88 15.81
CA ALA A 125 10.63 0.27 16.82
C ALA A 125 10.61 -1.26 16.71
N PHE A 126 10.61 -1.82 15.49
CA PHE A 126 10.74 -3.27 15.27
C PHE A 126 12.13 -3.79 15.67
N GLU A 127 13.18 -3.09 15.27
CA GLU A 127 14.57 -3.46 15.61
C GLU A 127 14.81 -3.49 17.13
N ALA A 128 14.20 -2.57 17.89
CA ALA A 128 14.30 -2.52 19.35
C ALA A 128 13.76 -3.77 20.05
N GLU A 129 12.78 -4.46 19.45
CA GLU A 129 12.22 -5.73 19.94
C GLU A 129 12.87 -6.96 19.27
N GLY A 130 13.90 -6.74 18.44
CA GLY A 130 14.59 -7.79 17.70
C GLY A 130 13.75 -8.39 16.57
N LEU A 131 12.83 -7.59 15.99
CA LEU A 131 12.01 -7.94 14.85
C LEU A 131 12.49 -7.19 13.60
N ASP A 132 12.28 -7.78 12.43
CA ASP A 132 12.59 -7.18 11.14
C ASP A 132 11.32 -6.58 10.53
N ALA A 133 11.24 -5.25 10.45
CA ALA A 133 10.10 -4.52 9.89
C ALA A 133 9.76 -4.93 8.45
N THR A 134 10.75 -5.36 7.66
CA THR A 134 10.53 -5.77 6.26
C THR A 134 9.73 -7.07 6.11
N LYS A 135 9.54 -7.82 7.19
CA LYS A 135 8.69 -9.01 7.25
C LYS A 135 7.21 -8.70 7.49
N TYR A 136 6.87 -7.45 7.74
CA TYR A 136 5.52 -6.99 8.06
C TYR A 136 4.97 -6.12 6.93
N GLY A 137 3.80 -6.45 6.42
CA GLY A 137 3.15 -5.75 5.31
C GLY A 137 2.91 -4.26 5.56
N LEU A 138 2.81 -3.83 6.82
CA LEU A 138 2.67 -2.42 7.19
C LEU A 138 3.88 -1.56 6.81
N PHE A 139 5.09 -2.14 6.65
CA PHE A 139 6.31 -1.42 6.33
C PHE A 139 6.74 -1.67 4.88
N ILE A 140 7.14 -0.62 4.19
CA ILE A 140 7.56 -0.64 2.79
C ILE A 140 9.00 -0.15 2.69
N SER A 141 9.82 -0.89 1.93
CA SER A 141 11.18 -0.49 1.55
C SER A 141 11.40 -0.79 0.08
N ASP A 142 11.20 0.21 -0.76
CA ASP A 142 11.35 0.08 -2.21
C ASP A 142 12.69 0.68 -2.66
N THR A 143 13.44 -0.09 -3.41
CA THR A 143 14.73 0.31 -3.96
C THR A 143 14.70 0.25 -5.49
N TRP A 144 15.23 1.30 -6.13
CA TRP A 144 15.33 1.39 -7.60
C TRP A 144 16.59 2.14 -8.00
N THR A 145 17.02 1.94 -9.22
CA THR A 145 18.12 2.74 -9.81
C THR A 145 17.53 3.94 -10.54
N ASN A 146 18.04 5.15 -10.26
CA ASN A 146 17.64 6.37 -10.96
C ASN A 146 18.32 6.50 -12.33
N ASP A 147 17.97 7.55 -13.08
CA ASP A 147 18.52 7.80 -14.43
C ASP A 147 20.05 8.04 -14.45
N ASP A 148 20.62 8.43 -13.32
CA ASP A 148 22.09 8.59 -13.15
C ASP A 148 22.79 7.27 -12.80
N GLY A 149 22.08 6.14 -12.75
CA GLY A 149 22.61 4.83 -12.36
C GLY A 149 22.83 4.67 -10.85
N LYS A 150 22.28 5.55 -10.01
CA LYS A 150 22.43 5.50 -8.56
C LYS A 150 21.23 4.79 -7.93
N GLU A 151 21.52 3.91 -6.98
CA GLU A 151 20.50 3.27 -6.16
C GLU A 151 19.81 4.30 -5.25
N GLN A 152 18.49 4.25 -5.23
CA GLN A 152 17.60 5.05 -4.39
C GLN A 152 16.69 4.13 -3.60
N THR A 153 16.46 4.45 -2.33
CA THR A 153 15.51 3.73 -1.49
C THR A 153 14.47 4.69 -0.94
N ARG A 154 13.21 4.27 -1.00
CA ARG A 154 12.09 4.97 -0.35
C ARG A 154 11.45 4.06 0.67
N LEU A 155 11.33 4.56 1.88
CA LEU A 155 10.57 3.91 2.94
C LEU A 155 9.15 4.44 2.97
N GLY A 156 8.21 3.58 3.33
CA GLY A 156 6.79 3.90 3.42
C GLY A 156 6.08 3.08 4.48
N VAL A 157 4.80 3.39 4.67
CA VAL A 157 3.92 2.70 5.61
C VAL A 157 2.55 2.50 4.97
N ARG A 158 1.98 1.30 5.08
CA ARG A 158 0.58 1.03 4.76
C ARG A 158 -0.28 1.32 5.98
N TYR A 159 -0.95 2.46 5.99
CA TYR A 159 -1.72 2.94 7.14
C TYR A 159 -2.84 1.99 7.58
N PRO A 160 -3.62 1.32 6.70
CA PRO A 160 -4.64 0.36 7.15
C PRO A 160 -4.03 -0.78 7.98
N GLU A 161 -2.93 -1.36 7.54
CA GLU A 161 -2.22 -2.41 8.28
C GLU A 161 -1.58 -1.89 9.57
N LEU A 162 -0.97 -0.69 9.52
CA LEU A 162 -0.42 -0.04 10.70
C LEU A 162 -1.49 0.18 11.77
N PHE A 163 -2.66 0.68 11.40
CA PHE A 163 -3.75 0.90 12.35
C PHE A 163 -4.28 -0.41 12.91
N SER A 164 -4.47 -1.43 12.07
CA SER A 164 -4.89 -2.76 12.53
C SER A 164 -3.88 -3.34 13.54
N PHE A 165 -2.58 -3.19 13.27
CA PHE A 165 -1.52 -3.64 14.16
C PHE A 165 -1.50 -2.86 15.49
N ILE A 166 -1.69 -1.54 15.47
CA ILE A 166 -1.79 -0.71 16.68
C ILE A 166 -3.04 -1.07 17.49
N PHE A 167 -4.19 -1.29 16.84
CA PHE A 167 -5.43 -1.65 17.51
C PHE A 167 -5.34 -2.96 18.27
N SER A 168 -4.60 -3.96 17.78
CA SER A 168 -4.37 -5.21 18.51
C SER A 168 -3.72 -4.97 19.89
N SER A 169 -2.77 -4.02 19.99
CA SER A 169 -2.15 -3.63 21.26
C SER A 169 -3.10 -2.85 22.17
N ILE A 170 -3.95 -2.01 21.61
CA ILE A 170 -4.96 -1.26 22.39
C ILE A 170 -5.96 -2.25 23.00
N GLU A 171 -6.47 -3.20 22.21
CA GLU A 171 -7.41 -4.22 22.65
C GLU A 171 -6.80 -5.09 23.76
N ALA A 172 -5.58 -5.59 23.58
CA ALA A 172 -4.90 -6.38 24.60
C ALA A 172 -4.74 -5.62 25.94
N ARG A 173 -4.50 -4.32 25.89
CA ARG A 173 -4.37 -3.45 27.07
C ARG A 173 -5.72 -3.19 27.74
N LEU A 174 -6.78 -2.98 26.96
CA LEU A 174 -8.14 -2.81 27.48
C LEU A 174 -8.59 -4.08 28.19
N THR A 175 -8.47 -5.25 27.56
CA THR A 175 -8.78 -6.54 28.16
C THR A 175 -8.04 -6.76 29.50
N ALA A 176 -6.76 -6.40 29.57
CA ALA A 176 -5.96 -6.50 30.80
C ALA A 176 -6.40 -5.52 31.90
N LEU A 177 -7.08 -4.44 31.58
CA LEU A 177 -7.64 -3.49 32.55
C LEU A 177 -9.03 -3.93 33.06
N GLU A 178 -9.85 -4.49 32.17
CA GLU A 178 -11.20 -4.97 32.49
C GLU A 178 -11.19 -6.29 33.31
N GLY A 179 -10.14 -7.09 33.15
CA GLY A 179 -9.95 -8.34 33.91
C GLY A 179 -9.38 -8.16 35.31
N LYS A 180 -9.21 -6.92 35.77
CA LYS A 180 -8.79 -6.56 37.13
C LYS A 180 -9.97 -6.05 37.97
#